data_2bf4af4f88c7469ebbb8ecca0ca3ab24
#
_entry.id   2bf4af4f88c7469ebbb8ecca0ca3ab24
#
_cell.length_a   1.000
_cell.length_b   1.000
_cell.length_c   1.000
_cell.angle_alpha   90.00
_cell.angle_beta   90.00
_cell.angle_gamma   90.00
#
_symmetry.space_group_name_H-M   'P 1'
#
loop_
_entity.id
_entity.type
_entity.pdbx_description
1 polymer ?
#
loop_
_entity_poly.entity_id
_entity_poly.type
_entity_poly.pdbx_seq_one_letter_code
_entity_poly.pdbx_strand_id
1 'polypeptide(L)'
;MTPPVPVDVEHLSELLDELDQTAAALPAVVADESDWTLRPATGWSIGQHVEHVARSLALTAQAFERAVDALERDALPKRPWRDPLQAVFVKVVTGRRFPRGGRSPAPARPDAAPDRTRALYDVTEGARRHRRVADHLPPAARDRVWIWNPFVPKFKWHYTLPEIVRVQKNHIEHHMHLIAEIQERTGVRSNPA
;
A
#
# COMPACT_ATOMS: atom_id res chain seq x y z
N MET A 1 0.09 5.42 -31.72
CA MET A 1 0.43 5.28 -30.29
C MET A 1 -0.35 6.36 -29.55
N THR A 2 -1.34 5.98 -28.77
CA THR A 2 -2.12 6.92 -27.96
C THR A 2 -1.22 7.38 -26.81
N PRO A 3 -1.05 8.71 -26.58
CA PRO A 3 -0.29 9.18 -25.44
C PRO A 3 -0.97 8.70 -24.15
N PRO A 4 -0.20 8.45 -23.07
CA PRO A 4 -0.80 8.12 -21.80
C PRO A 4 -1.75 9.25 -21.37
N VAL A 5 -2.97 8.88 -20.97
CA VAL A 5 -3.95 9.83 -20.44
C VAL A 5 -3.31 10.51 -19.23
N PRO A 6 -3.27 11.87 -19.19
CA PRO A 6 -2.80 12.58 -18.02
C PRO A 6 -3.63 12.14 -16.81
N VAL A 7 -2.96 11.79 -15.70
CA VAL A 7 -3.66 11.54 -14.45
C VAL A 7 -4.14 12.90 -13.94
N ASP A 8 -5.45 13.05 -13.87
CA ASP A 8 -6.08 14.27 -13.40
C ASP A 8 -5.63 14.55 -11.96
N VAL A 9 -5.22 15.77 -11.68
CA VAL A 9 -4.74 16.20 -10.36
C VAL A 9 -5.84 16.06 -9.30
N GLU A 10 -7.11 16.29 -9.69
CA GLU A 10 -8.28 16.08 -8.84
C GLU A 10 -8.39 14.61 -8.42
N HIS A 11 -8.16 13.69 -9.36
CA HIS A 11 -8.19 12.26 -9.08
C HIS A 11 -7.11 11.78 -8.09
N LEU A 12 -5.91 12.38 -8.07
CA LEU A 12 -4.87 12.03 -7.09
C LEU A 12 -5.28 12.48 -5.68
N SER A 13 -5.90 13.65 -5.53
CA SER A 13 -6.39 14.12 -4.22
C SER A 13 -7.45 13.16 -3.66
N GLU A 14 -8.42 12.77 -4.47
CA GLU A 14 -9.44 11.79 -4.07
C GLU A 14 -8.82 10.44 -3.65
N LEU A 15 -7.85 9.95 -4.41
CA LEU A 15 -7.15 8.70 -4.07
C LEU A 15 -6.39 8.79 -2.75
N LEU A 16 -5.80 9.94 -2.44
CA LEU A 16 -5.12 10.18 -1.18
C LEU A 16 -6.11 10.26 -0.02
N ASP A 17 -7.27 10.89 -0.22
CA ASP A 17 -8.34 10.92 0.77
C ASP A 17 -8.87 9.53 1.06
N GLU A 18 -9.08 8.70 0.03
CA GLU A 18 -9.45 7.28 0.17
C GLU A 18 -8.37 6.49 0.92
N LEU A 19 -7.09 6.69 0.63
CA LEU A 19 -5.99 6.03 1.32
C LEU A 19 -5.95 6.40 2.80
N ASP A 20 -6.06 7.69 3.14
CA ASP A 20 -6.06 8.17 4.52
C ASP A 20 -7.27 7.63 5.30
N GLN A 21 -8.47 7.65 4.70
CA GLN A 21 -9.69 7.09 5.30
C GLN A 21 -9.55 5.58 5.55
N THR A 22 -9.03 4.84 4.56
CA THR A 22 -8.84 3.38 4.68
C THR A 22 -7.79 3.05 5.75
N ALA A 23 -6.69 3.79 5.81
CA ALA A 23 -5.66 3.63 6.83
C ALA A 23 -6.20 3.97 8.24
N ALA A 24 -7.02 5.01 8.36
CA ALA A 24 -7.66 5.41 9.62
C ALA A 24 -8.74 4.41 10.09
N ALA A 25 -9.35 3.65 9.18
CA ALA A 25 -10.36 2.63 9.52
C ALA A 25 -9.74 1.34 10.08
N LEU A 26 -8.50 1.00 9.73
CA LEU A 26 -7.86 -0.25 10.14
C LEU A 26 -7.78 -0.45 11.67
N PRO A 27 -7.45 0.55 12.51
CA PRO A 27 -7.46 0.41 13.96
C PRO A 27 -8.82 -0.03 14.53
N ALA A 28 -9.94 0.41 13.95
CA ALA A 28 -11.27 0.00 14.41
C ALA A 28 -11.57 -1.47 14.11
N VAL A 29 -10.99 -2.04 13.04
CA VAL A 29 -11.14 -3.46 12.70
C VAL A 29 -10.39 -4.37 13.69
N VAL A 30 -9.33 -3.86 14.33
CA VAL A 30 -8.48 -4.57 15.30
C VAL A 30 -8.54 -3.94 16.68
N ALA A 31 -9.71 -3.41 17.07
CA ALA A 31 -9.89 -2.64 18.31
C ALA A 31 -9.61 -3.49 19.56
N ASP A 32 -9.99 -4.77 19.56
CA ASP A 32 -9.72 -5.66 20.67
C ASP A 32 -8.26 -6.11 20.67
N GLU A 33 -7.57 -5.89 21.80
CA GLU A 33 -6.16 -6.29 21.97
C GLU A 33 -5.98 -7.80 21.94
N SER A 34 -6.96 -8.55 22.42
CA SER A 34 -6.94 -10.01 22.43
C SER A 34 -6.92 -10.60 21.02
N ASP A 35 -7.44 -9.88 20.02
CA ASP A 35 -7.47 -10.32 18.63
C ASP A 35 -6.09 -10.31 17.99
N TRP A 36 -5.15 -9.51 18.51
CA TRP A 36 -3.85 -9.24 17.87
C TRP A 36 -3.06 -10.50 17.52
N THR A 37 -3.15 -11.52 18.37
CA THR A 37 -2.45 -12.80 18.21
C THR A 37 -3.26 -13.87 17.50
N LEU A 38 -4.55 -13.63 17.24
CA LEU A 38 -5.41 -14.58 16.54
C LEU A 38 -4.86 -14.86 15.15
N ARG A 39 -4.86 -16.12 14.78
CA ARG A 39 -4.38 -16.59 13.47
C ARG A 39 -5.11 -17.86 13.04
N PRO A 40 -5.22 -18.13 11.72
CA PRO A 40 -5.66 -19.43 11.23
C PRO A 40 -4.62 -20.52 11.56
N ALA A 41 -4.98 -21.79 11.38
CA ALA A 41 -4.07 -22.92 11.59
C ALA A 41 -2.76 -22.79 10.79
N THR A 42 -2.82 -22.17 9.61
CA THR A 42 -1.68 -21.84 8.78
C THR A 42 -1.82 -20.38 8.29
N GLY A 43 -0.77 -19.59 8.41
CA GLY A 43 -0.78 -18.19 7.96
C GLY A 43 -0.39 -17.19 9.04
N TRP A 44 -0.66 -15.95 8.78
CA TRP A 44 -0.31 -14.82 9.64
C TRP A 44 -1.36 -14.58 10.71
N SER A 45 -0.91 -14.05 11.86
CA SER A 45 -1.80 -13.47 12.85
C SER A 45 -2.35 -12.11 12.34
N ILE A 46 -3.40 -11.62 13.01
CA ILE A 46 -3.95 -10.29 12.74
C ILE A 46 -2.86 -9.23 12.84
N GLY A 47 -2.04 -9.26 13.90
CA GLY A 47 -0.92 -8.33 14.06
C GLY A 47 0.09 -8.40 12.91
N GLN A 48 0.38 -9.59 12.41
CA GLN A 48 1.26 -9.75 11.25
C GLN A 48 0.68 -9.18 9.96
N HIS A 49 -0.64 -9.26 9.76
CA HIS A 49 -1.31 -8.59 8.64
C HIS A 49 -1.17 -7.08 8.73
N VAL A 50 -1.38 -6.48 9.90
CA VAL A 50 -1.25 -5.04 10.13
C VAL A 50 0.19 -4.57 9.90
N GLU A 51 1.17 -5.26 10.48
CA GLU A 51 2.59 -4.89 10.32
C GLU A 51 3.06 -5.02 8.86
N HIS A 52 2.58 -6.03 8.13
CA HIS A 52 2.87 -6.16 6.71
C HIS A 52 2.36 -4.95 5.91
N VAL A 53 1.14 -4.49 6.19
CA VAL A 53 0.59 -3.27 5.59
C VAL A 53 1.46 -2.06 5.93
N ALA A 54 1.82 -1.87 7.21
CA ALA A 54 2.67 -0.79 7.66
C ALA A 54 4.02 -0.76 6.91
N ARG A 55 4.68 -1.90 6.83
CA ARG A 55 5.96 -2.05 6.11
C ARG A 55 5.81 -1.76 4.61
N SER A 56 4.72 -2.20 4.00
CA SER A 56 4.45 -1.93 2.59
C SER A 56 4.28 -0.44 2.31
N LEU A 57 3.52 0.25 3.15
CA LEU A 57 3.34 1.70 3.07
C LEU A 57 4.68 2.44 3.26
N ALA A 58 5.45 2.07 4.29
CA ALA A 58 6.74 2.69 4.57
C ALA A 58 7.74 2.54 3.42
N LEU A 59 7.83 1.35 2.82
CA LEU A 59 8.73 1.08 1.69
C LEU A 59 8.40 1.91 0.45
N THR A 60 7.12 2.04 0.12
CA THR A 60 6.70 2.81 -1.05
C THR A 60 6.82 4.32 -0.81
N ALA A 61 6.45 4.81 0.37
CA ALA A 61 6.63 6.21 0.74
C ALA A 61 8.11 6.60 0.68
N GLN A 62 9.00 5.81 1.28
CA GLN A 62 10.44 6.06 1.24
C GLN A 62 11.00 6.06 -0.20
N ALA A 63 10.49 5.18 -1.06
CA ALA A 63 10.91 5.16 -2.45
C ALA A 63 10.50 6.44 -3.18
N PHE A 64 9.29 6.96 -2.93
CA PHE A 64 8.83 8.22 -3.50
C PHE A 64 9.56 9.44 -2.93
N GLU A 65 9.84 9.48 -1.64
CA GLU A 65 10.66 10.55 -1.03
C GLU A 65 12.01 10.66 -1.75
N ARG A 66 12.69 9.52 -1.96
CA ARG A 66 13.94 9.50 -2.74
C ARG A 66 13.77 9.92 -4.20
N ALA A 67 12.63 9.60 -4.81
CA ALA A 67 12.34 10.01 -6.18
C ALA A 67 12.08 11.52 -6.30
N VAL A 68 11.44 12.12 -5.30
CA VAL A 68 11.26 13.57 -5.19
C VAL A 68 12.61 14.26 -5.04
N ASP A 69 13.45 13.80 -4.11
CA ASP A 69 14.81 14.31 -3.94
C ASP A 69 15.64 14.23 -5.23
N ALA A 70 15.48 13.14 -5.99
CA ALA A 70 16.17 12.99 -7.26
C ALA A 70 15.60 13.94 -8.34
N LEU A 71 14.27 14.16 -8.35
CA LEU A 71 13.64 15.11 -9.27
C LEU A 71 14.12 16.54 -9.01
N GLU A 72 14.21 16.96 -7.75
CA GLU A 72 14.68 18.30 -7.36
C GLU A 72 16.13 18.56 -7.78
N ARG A 73 16.96 17.52 -7.76
CA ARG A 73 18.35 17.59 -8.23
C ARG A 73 18.49 17.38 -9.75
N ASP A 74 17.39 17.33 -10.49
CA ASP A 74 17.35 16.97 -11.92
C ASP A 74 18.06 15.65 -12.24
N ALA A 75 18.06 14.72 -11.27
CA ALA A 75 18.71 13.41 -11.35
C ALA A 75 17.71 12.25 -11.52
N LEU A 76 16.40 12.52 -11.53
CA LEU A 76 15.40 11.50 -11.77
C LEU A 76 15.42 11.09 -13.25
N PRO A 77 15.72 9.83 -13.59
CA PRO A 77 15.74 9.41 -14.97
C PRO A 77 14.35 9.48 -15.61
N LYS A 78 14.29 9.60 -16.93
CA LYS A 78 13.02 9.47 -17.63
C LYS A 78 12.37 8.13 -17.32
N ARG A 79 11.05 8.16 -17.06
CA ARG A 79 10.29 6.94 -16.80
C ARG A 79 10.42 5.98 -17.98
N PRO A 80 10.86 4.73 -17.77
CA PRO A 80 11.00 3.75 -18.84
C PRO A 80 9.65 3.38 -19.44
N TRP A 81 9.68 2.84 -20.62
CA TRP A 81 8.47 2.28 -21.22
C TRP A 81 8.04 1.02 -20.45
N ARG A 82 6.72 0.84 -20.30
CA ARG A 82 6.15 -0.30 -19.58
C ARG A 82 5.93 -1.46 -20.53
N ASP A 83 6.50 -2.61 -20.22
CA ASP A 83 6.22 -3.83 -20.98
C ASP A 83 4.77 -4.32 -20.76
N PRO A 84 4.22 -5.13 -21.69
CA PRO A 84 2.82 -5.59 -21.60
C PRO A 84 2.52 -6.38 -20.32
N LEU A 85 3.46 -7.19 -19.82
CA LEU A 85 3.28 -7.99 -18.60
C LEU A 85 3.15 -7.08 -17.38
N GLN A 86 4.03 -6.08 -17.27
CA GLN A 86 3.92 -5.07 -16.25
C GLN A 86 2.59 -4.30 -16.32
N ALA A 87 2.14 -3.94 -17.53
CA ALA A 87 0.89 -3.22 -17.72
C ALA A 87 -0.31 -4.04 -17.20
N VAL A 88 -0.35 -5.35 -17.50
CA VAL A 88 -1.36 -6.27 -16.97
C VAL A 88 -1.26 -6.38 -15.46
N PHE A 89 -0.06 -6.56 -14.92
CA PHE A 89 0.16 -6.66 -13.47
C PHE A 89 -0.33 -5.40 -12.73
N VAL A 90 0.06 -4.22 -13.21
CA VAL A 90 -0.40 -2.94 -12.61
C VAL A 90 -1.92 -2.85 -12.66
N LYS A 91 -2.56 -3.20 -13.78
CA LYS A 91 -4.02 -3.23 -13.89
C LYS A 91 -4.68 -4.17 -12.88
N VAL A 92 -4.05 -5.31 -12.59
CA VAL A 92 -4.56 -6.27 -11.60
C VAL A 92 -4.46 -5.70 -10.18
N VAL A 93 -3.29 -5.18 -9.78
CA VAL A 93 -3.07 -4.69 -8.40
C VAL A 93 -3.74 -3.35 -8.11
N THR A 94 -4.02 -2.55 -9.15
CA THR A 94 -4.83 -1.32 -9.03
C THR A 94 -6.33 -1.58 -9.18
N GLY A 95 -6.72 -2.80 -9.54
CA GLY A 95 -8.13 -3.21 -9.67
C GLY A 95 -8.81 -3.42 -8.33
N ARG A 96 -10.14 -3.65 -8.37
CA ARG A 96 -10.97 -3.82 -7.16
C ARG A 96 -10.63 -5.06 -6.32
N ARG A 97 -9.98 -6.06 -6.89
CA ARG A 97 -9.64 -7.32 -6.19
C ARG A 97 -8.13 -7.49 -6.17
N PHE A 98 -7.56 -7.30 -5.01
CA PHE A 98 -6.15 -7.57 -4.80
C PHE A 98 -5.87 -9.09 -4.89
N PRO A 99 -4.76 -9.55 -5.54
CA PRO A 99 -4.46 -10.97 -5.68
C PRO A 99 -4.28 -11.66 -4.33
N ARG A 100 -4.85 -12.85 -4.17
CA ARG A 100 -4.67 -13.71 -2.97
C ARG A 100 -3.53 -14.71 -3.19
N GLY A 101 -2.92 -15.19 -2.11
CA GLY A 101 -2.00 -16.34 -2.13
C GLY A 101 -0.56 -16.04 -2.55
N GLY A 102 -0.19 -14.78 -2.72
CA GLY A 102 1.21 -14.38 -2.96
C GLY A 102 2.08 -14.55 -1.69
N ARG A 103 3.35 -14.93 -1.88
CA ARG A 103 4.34 -14.84 -0.79
C ARG A 103 4.73 -13.39 -0.60
N SER A 104 4.69 -12.90 0.64
CA SER A 104 5.17 -11.57 0.96
C SER A 104 6.66 -11.45 0.62
N PRO A 105 7.05 -10.42 -0.13
CA PRO A 105 8.45 -10.09 -0.37
C PRO A 105 9.19 -9.86 0.95
N ALA A 106 10.47 -10.25 1.00
CA ALA A 106 11.26 -10.16 2.22
C ALA A 106 11.24 -8.79 2.91
N PRO A 107 11.32 -7.64 2.17
CA PRO A 107 11.30 -6.33 2.81
C PRO A 107 9.97 -5.99 3.53
N ALA A 108 8.86 -6.56 3.08
CA ALA A 108 7.54 -6.34 3.67
C ALA A 108 7.08 -7.47 4.59
N ARG A 109 7.94 -8.46 4.86
CA ARG A 109 7.58 -9.59 5.74
C ARG A 109 7.46 -9.12 7.18
N PRO A 110 6.36 -9.43 7.89
CA PRO A 110 6.17 -9.04 9.27
C PRO A 110 7.08 -9.84 10.22
N ASP A 111 7.30 -9.30 11.40
CA ASP A 111 7.99 -10.00 12.49
C ASP A 111 7.11 -11.12 13.08
N ALA A 112 7.72 -12.01 13.85
CA ALA A 112 6.99 -13.10 14.49
C ALA A 112 5.99 -12.60 15.55
N ALA A 113 6.32 -11.50 16.22
CA ALA A 113 5.50 -10.88 17.27
C ALA A 113 5.51 -9.35 17.08
N PRO A 114 4.63 -8.81 16.22
CA PRO A 114 4.57 -7.38 15.95
C PRO A 114 4.11 -6.57 17.17
N ASP A 115 4.75 -5.42 17.40
CA ASP A 115 4.27 -4.43 18.36
C ASP A 115 3.00 -3.76 17.83
N ARG A 116 1.90 -3.85 18.59
CA ARG A 116 0.58 -3.34 18.18
C ARG A 116 0.56 -1.83 18.00
N THR A 117 1.04 -1.12 18.99
CA THR A 117 0.99 0.35 19.00
C THR A 117 1.80 0.91 17.83
N ARG A 118 3.00 0.39 17.64
CA ARG A 118 3.87 0.79 16.57
C ARG A 118 3.29 0.45 15.19
N ALA A 119 2.80 -0.77 15.00
CA ALA A 119 2.27 -1.18 13.69
C ALA A 119 1.07 -0.35 13.27
N LEU A 120 0.13 -0.06 14.20
CA LEU A 120 -1.02 0.81 13.91
C LEU A 120 -0.60 2.26 13.64
N TYR A 121 0.35 2.79 14.39
CA TYR A 121 0.92 4.10 14.12
C TYR A 121 1.58 4.15 12.73
N ASP A 122 2.40 3.17 12.40
CA ASP A 122 3.16 3.09 11.14
C ASP A 122 2.22 2.96 9.92
N VAL A 123 1.04 2.34 10.04
CA VAL A 123 0.02 2.34 8.97
C VAL A 123 -0.46 3.77 8.69
N THR A 124 -0.89 4.49 9.72
CA THR A 124 -1.40 5.86 9.56
C THR A 124 -0.31 6.80 9.07
N GLU A 125 0.88 6.68 9.64
CA GLU A 125 2.03 7.51 9.23
C GLU A 125 2.47 7.19 7.80
N GLY A 126 2.43 5.93 7.40
CA GLY A 126 2.73 5.53 6.02
C GLY A 126 1.79 6.18 4.99
N ALA A 127 0.48 6.23 5.28
CA ALA A 127 -0.50 6.94 4.44
C ALA A 127 -0.19 8.44 4.38
N ARG A 128 0.02 9.08 5.53
CA ARG A 128 0.39 10.51 5.61
C ARG A 128 1.68 10.85 4.85
N ARG A 129 2.65 9.95 4.80
CA ARG A 129 3.89 10.16 4.03
C ARG A 129 3.60 10.22 2.53
N HIS A 130 2.71 9.40 1.99
CA HIS A 130 2.29 9.49 0.59
C HIS A 130 1.62 10.83 0.30
N ARG A 131 0.78 11.33 1.20
CA ARG A 131 0.18 12.66 1.07
C ARG A 131 1.24 13.76 1.08
N ARG A 132 2.16 13.74 2.05
CA ARG A 132 3.26 14.74 2.07
C ARG A 132 4.07 14.76 0.78
N VAL A 133 4.36 13.60 0.21
CA VAL A 133 5.04 13.51 -1.10
C VAL A 133 4.22 14.22 -2.19
N ALA A 134 2.91 13.98 -2.25
CA ALA A 134 2.04 14.59 -3.24
C ALA A 134 1.92 16.11 -3.06
N ASP A 135 1.82 16.58 -1.80
CA ASP A 135 1.67 18.00 -1.45
C ASP A 135 2.97 18.78 -1.71
N HIS A 136 4.11 18.14 -1.54
CA HIS A 136 5.42 18.73 -1.82
C HIS A 136 5.66 18.94 -3.32
N LEU A 137 5.02 18.12 -4.17
CA LEU A 137 5.19 18.19 -5.61
C LEU A 137 4.28 19.23 -6.25
N PRO A 138 4.81 20.15 -7.08
CA PRO A 138 3.97 20.99 -7.90
C PRO A 138 3.10 20.12 -8.84
N PRO A 139 1.86 20.53 -9.16
CA PRO A 139 0.94 19.73 -9.97
C PRO A 139 1.55 19.17 -11.25
N ALA A 140 2.30 19.97 -11.98
CA ALA A 140 2.96 19.55 -13.23
C ALA A 140 4.09 18.52 -13.06
N ALA A 141 4.55 18.27 -11.82
CA ALA A 141 5.59 17.30 -11.52
C ALA A 141 5.04 15.97 -11.04
N ARG A 142 3.77 15.91 -10.58
CA ARG A 142 3.16 14.71 -10.01
C ARG A 142 3.14 13.53 -10.96
N ASP A 143 2.92 13.76 -12.25
CA ASP A 143 2.96 12.72 -13.30
C ASP A 143 4.37 12.27 -13.67
N ARG A 144 5.37 13.06 -13.34
CA ARG A 144 6.78 12.79 -13.66
C ARG A 144 7.44 11.88 -12.63
N VAL A 145 6.94 11.87 -11.39
CA VAL A 145 7.52 11.07 -10.31
C VAL A 145 7.08 9.62 -10.43
N TRP A 146 8.04 8.75 -10.38
CA TRP A 146 7.85 7.31 -10.43
C TRP A 146 8.92 6.59 -9.61
N ILE A 147 8.63 5.36 -9.20
CA ILE A 147 9.54 4.53 -8.44
C ILE A 147 9.69 3.15 -9.06
N TRP A 148 10.83 2.53 -8.88
CA TRP A 148 10.93 1.08 -9.09
C TRP A 148 10.11 0.36 -8.02
N ASN A 149 9.52 -0.78 -8.42
CA ASN A 149 8.80 -1.64 -7.50
C ASN A 149 9.75 -2.10 -6.36
N PRO A 150 9.56 -1.65 -5.10
CA PRO A 150 10.47 -1.99 -4.01
C PRO A 150 10.34 -3.45 -3.56
N PHE A 151 9.26 -4.14 -3.94
CA PHE A 151 8.96 -5.50 -3.51
C PHE A 151 9.60 -6.57 -4.40
N VAL A 152 9.71 -6.30 -5.69
CA VAL A 152 10.23 -7.24 -6.70
C VAL A 152 11.25 -6.57 -7.62
N PRO A 153 12.38 -6.10 -7.09
CA PRO A 153 13.35 -5.30 -7.85
C PRO A 153 13.94 -6.02 -9.06
N LYS A 154 13.91 -7.35 -9.05
CA LYS A 154 14.42 -8.17 -10.18
C LYS A 154 13.70 -7.91 -11.49
N PHE A 155 12.41 -7.57 -11.46
CA PHE A 155 11.62 -7.35 -12.68
C PHE A 155 11.78 -5.94 -13.25
N LYS A 156 12.44 -5.01 -12.55
CA LYS A 156 12.54 -3.60 -12.95
C LYS A 156 11.20 -2.99 -13.35
N TRP A 157 10.14 -3.37 -12.65
CA TRP A 157 8.83 -2.77 -12.81
C TRP A 157 8.75 -1.44 -12.06
N HIS A 158 7.92 -0.54 -12.55
CA HIS A 158 7.79 0.79 -11.95
C HIS A 158 6.33 1.18 -11.76
N TYR A 159 6.12 2.08 -10.82
CA TYR A 159 4.82 2.69 -10.52
C TYR A 159 4.92 4.21 -10.53
N THR A 160 3.84 4.85 -10.97
CA THR A 160 3.58 6.26 -10.73
C THR A 160 2.98 6.48 -9.34
N LEU A 161 2.98 7.72 -8.86
CA LEU A 161 2.43 8.05 -7.55
C LEU A 161 0.93 7.67 -7.45
N PRO A 162 0.04 8.04 -8.39
CA PRO A 162 -1.37 7.63 -8.30
C PRO A 162 -1.58 6.12 -8.32
N GLU A 163 -0.78 5.38 -9.09
CA GLU A 163 -0.86 3.92 -9.12
C GLU A 163 -0.54 3.31 -7.77
N ILE A 164 0.53 3.77 -7.11
CA ILE A 164 0.91 3.23 -5.80
C ILE A 164 -0.08 3.62 -4.70
N VAL A 165 -0.61 4.85 -4.72
CA VAL A 165 -1.66 5.27 -3.78
C VAL A 165 -2.85 4.30 -3.88
N ARG A 166 -3.31 4.00 -5.09
CA ARG A 166 -4.39 3.04 -5.34
C ARG A 166 -4.01 1.61 -4.92
N VAL A 167 -2.79 1.16 -5.22
CA VAL A 167 -2.29 -0.16 -4.79
C VAL A 167 -2.30 -0.26 -3.27
N GLN A 168 -1.81 0.76 -2.55
CA GLN A 168 -1.75 0.74 -1.09
C GLN A 168 -3.15 0.75 -0.46
N LYS A 169 -4.06 1.57 -0.97
CA LYS A 169 -5.47 1.56 -0.54
C LYS A 169 -6.09 0.17 -0.70
N ASN A 170 -6.01 -0.42 -1.89
CA ASN A 170 -6.56 -1.75 -2.16
C ASN A 170 -5.88 -2.84 -1.32
N HIS A 171 -4.59 -2.68 -1.02
CA HIS A 171 -3.80 -3.59 -0.19
C HIS A 171 -4.27 -3.56 1.27
N ILE A 172 -4.52 -2.37 1.82
CA ILE A 172 -5.10 -2.23 3.17
C ILE A 172 -6.47 -2.93 3.22
N GLU A 173 -7.36 -2.63 2.29
CA GLU A 173 -8.69 -3.24 2.21
C GLU A 173 -8.63 -4.77 2.13
N HIS A 174 -7.71 -5.29 1.30
CA HIS A 174 -7.48 -6.72 1.19
C HIS A 174 -7.10 -7.33 2.55
N HIS A 175 -6.19 -6.71 3.30
CA HIS A 175 -5.80 -7.18 4.62
C HIS A 175 -6.89 -7.01 5.67
N MET A 176 -7.72 -5.96 5.61
CA MET A 176 -8.91 -5.82 6.45
C MET A 176 -9.90 -6.99 6.23
N HIS A 177 -10.11 -7.41 4.98
CA HIS A 177 -10.93 -8.60 4.69
C HIS A 177 -10.33 -9.88 5.25
N LEU A 178 -9.01 -10.10 5.13
CA LEU A 178 -8.36 -11.27 5.71
C LEU A 178 -8.45 -11.28 7.24
N ILE A 179 -8.33 -10.14 7.88
CA ILE A 179 -8.50 -9.97 9.33
C ILE A 179 -9.94 -10.32 9.73
N ALA A 180 -10.94 -9.82 9.03
CA ALA A 180 -12.34 -10.15 9.28
C ALA A 180 -12.61 -11.66 9.13
N GLU A 181 -12.06 -12.31 8.10
CA GLU A 181 -12.15 -13.77 7.92
C GLU A 181 -11.52 -14.55 9.09
N ILE A 182 -10.41 -14.05 9.67
CA ILE A 182 -9.80 -14.66 10.87
C ILE A 182 -10.72 -14.51 12.07
N GLN A 183 -11.26 -13.33 12.33
CA GLN A 183 -12.16 -13.04 13.45
C GLN A 183 -13.43 -13.90 13.39
N GLU A 184 -14.04 -14.03 12.20
CA GLU A 184 -15.21 -14.90 11.98
C GLU A 184 -14.91 -16.37 12.28
N ARG A 185 -13.79 -16.90 11.77
CA ARG A 185 -13.40 -18.32 11.98
C ARG A 185 -13.01 -18.65 13.42
N THR A 186 -12.55 -17.65 14.18
CA THR A 186 -12.18 -17.83 15.59
C THR A 186 -13.35 -17.58 16.55
N GLY A 187 -14.54 -17.21 16.02
CA GLY A 187 -15.76 -17.00 16.83
C GLY A 187 -15.78 -15.69 17.61
N VAL A 188 -14.81 -14.78 17.35
CA VAL A 188 -14.71 -13.50 18.06
C VAL A 188 -15.76 -12.51 17.56
N ARG A 189 -16.16 -12.55 16.30
CA ARG A 189 -17.34 -11.86 15.78
C ARG A 189 -18.51 -12.84 15.67
N SER A 190 -19.26 -12.98 16.75
CA SER A 190 -20.64 -13.48 16.64
C SER A 190 -21.41 -12.48 15.80
N ASN A 191 -22.03 -12.97 14.73
CA ASN A 191 -22.93 -12.20 13.88
C ASN A 191 -23.92 -11.43 14.77
N PRO A 192 -24.05 -10.09 14.68
CA PRO A 192 -25.17 -9.42 15.32
C PRO A 192 -26.44 -9.96 14.67
N ALA A 193 -27.29 -10.61 15.48
CA ALA A 193 -28.60 -11.11 15.09
C ALA A 193 -29.51 -9.94 14.62
#